data_da9357ea2048e1be64122262cff9575a
#
_entry.id   da9357ea2048e1be64122262cff9575a
#
_cell.length_a   1.000
_cell.length_b   1.000
_cell.length_c   1.000
_cell.angle_alpha   90.00
_cell.angle_beta   90.00
_cell.angle_gamma   90.00
#
_symmetry.space_group_name_H-M   'P 1'
#
loop_
_entity.id
_entity.type
_entity.pdbx_description
1 polymer ?
#
loop_
_entity_poly.entity_id
_entity_poly.type
_entity_poly.pdbx_seq_one_letter_code
_entity_poly.pdbx_strand_id
1 'polypeptide(L)'
;MSSILTNDSATIALMTLQSINTSIAEVQTEIATGRRVAGAEDNAAVWAIAKTMEADVLGYRKVADSLALGGATLAVAREGAETLTELLTEIKGQVVTAQEENVDRAKIQNTISSLRDQIGAVVETAQFNGLNLLNNRDTGEGSGSEAVLGFLQRDSLGVRGVDISIGKQDLSIARREITASGGTYSGSEVSATLTLTRSATLDASGITVTAGMAFSLSLYGTDGDGSTFVQADLRTTSGATQSRAEMASAPISYVARDGDGIGEVLSQLSQRYASYAARSGIDSSVLQVQASGSSLDISSEVTTASDTIAVKIDTLSADAGNTIGGGLELLADLDVTTADGANDALATIEGLLDISTNAAAAFGSDQRRLETQTRFNDRLTDAMTSGIGVLVDADLEESSARLQALQVQQQLAIQAMSIANGAPGVLLSLFR
;
A
#
# COMPACT_ATOMS: atom_id res chain seq x y z
N MET A 1 48.09 -59.63 38.39
CA MET A 1 49.50 -59.90 38.06
C MET A 1 49.92 -58.91 36.99
N SER A 2 50.85 -58.01 37.27
CA SER A 2 51.37 -57.06 36.26
C SER A 2 52.33 -57.84 35.34
N SER A 3 51.98 -57.84 34.02
CA SER A 3 52.85 -58.42 33.00
C SER A 3 54.05 -57.46 32.75
N ILE A 4 55.23 -58.01 32.63
CA ILE A 4 56.44 -57.22 32.26
C ILE A 4 56.42 -56.89 30.75
N LEU A 5 55.63 -57.62 29.96
CA LEU A 5 55.50 -57.46 28.50
C LEU A 5 54.37 -56.42 28.08
N THR A 6 53.45 -56.16 29.00
CA THR A 6 52.37 -55.15 28.76
C THR A 6 52.19 -54.27 29.97
N ASN A 7 52.40 -52.96 29.81
CA ASN A 7 52.21 -51.97 30.88
C ASN A 7 50.81 -51.32 30.78
N ASP A 8 49.81 -51.98 31.39
CA ASP A 8 48.44 -51.55 31.38
C ASP A 8 48.29 -50.14 31.99
N SER A 9 49.08 -49.83 33.04
CA SER A 9 49.03 -48.51 33.67
C SER A 9 49.50 -47.39 32.74
N ALA A 10 50.57 -47.66 31.94
CA ALA A 10 51.02 -46.69 30.92
C ALA A 10 50.02 -46.52 29.79
N THR A 11 49.37 -47.63 29.39
CA THR A 11 48.33 -47.57 28.35
C THR A 11 47.08 -46.72 28.77
N ILE A 12 46.63 -46.93 30.03
CA ILE A 12 45.57 -46.11 30.63
C ILE A 12 45.99 -44.64 30.73
N ALA A 13 47.20 -44.35 31.19
CA ALA A 13 47.73 -43.00 31.29
C ALA A 13 47.78 -42.30 29.88
N LEU A 14 48.20 -43.07 28.85
CA LEU A 14 48.24 -42.57 27.45
C LEU A 14 46.83 -42.26 26.92
N MET A 15 45.87 -43.14 27.14
CA MET A 15 44.47 -42.91 26.73
C MET A 15 43.90 -41.66 27.43
N THR A 16 44.20 -41.49 28.74
CA THR A 16 43.77 -40.31 29.50
C THR A 16 44.40 -39.02 28.93
N LEU A 17 45.72 -39.07 28.64
CA LEU A 17 46.40 -37.92 28.06
C LEU A 17 45.88 -37.57 26.67
N GLN A 18 45.60 -38.56 25.83
CA GLN A 18 44.97 -38.36 24.53
C GLN A 18 43.57 -37.68 24.66
N SER A 19 42.74 -38.17 25.58
CA SER A 19 41.43 -37.58 25.88
C SER A 19 41.55 -36.12 26.33
N ILE A 20 42.49 -35.80 27.22
CA ILE A 20 42.75 -34.44 27.69
C ILE A 20 43.19 -33.54 26.52
N ASN A 21 44.10 -34.03 25.67
CA ASN A 21 44.57 -33.26 24.50
C ASN A 21 43.43 -32.98 23.51
N THR A 22 42.52 -33.92 23.28
CA THR A 22 41.33 -33.72 22.46
C THR A 22 40.43 -32.66 23.07
N SER A 23 40.15 -32.74 24.38
CA SER A 23 39.31 -31.71 25.05
C SER A 23 39.98 -30.33 25.08
N ILE A 24 41.31 -30.24 25.15
CA ILE A 24 42.03 -28.96 25.01
C ILE A 24 41.84 -28.37 23.61
N ALA A 25 41.95 -29.19 22.56
CA ALA A 25 41.76 -28.73 21.19
C ALA A 25 40.29 -28.25 20.93
N GLU A 26 39.31 -28.95 21.47
CA GLU A 26 37.88 -28.56 21.41
C GLU A 26 37.68 -27.19 22.08
N VAL A 27 38.10 -27.02 23.33
CA VAL A 27 37.93 -25.76 24.07
C VAL A 27 38.72 -24.61 23.43
N GLN A 28 39.90 -24.88 22.85
CA GLN A 28 40.64 -23.87 22.07
C GLN A 28 39.87 -23.42 20.83
N THR A 29 39.18 -24.34 20.15
CA THR A 29 38.33 -24.03 19.01
C THR A 29 37.10 -23.21 19.45
N GLU A 30 36.48 -23.56 20.57
CA GLU A 30 35.38 -22.79 21.16
C GLU A 30 35.81 -21.34 21.47
N ILE A 31 36.97 -21.16 22.09
CA ILE A 31 37.50 -19.83 22.41
C ILE A 31 37.88 -19.06 21.14
N ALA A 32 38.49 -19.73 20.16
CA ALA A 32 38.92 -19.09 18.91
C ALA A 32 37.75 -18.65 18.02
N THR A 33 36.65 -19.42 18.00
CA THR A 33 35.47 -19.16 17.21
C THR A 33 34.40 -18.35 17.96
N GLY A 34 34.47 -18.33 19.30
CA GLY A 34 33.41 -17.80 20.16
C GLY A 34 32.14 -18.66 20.14
N ARG A 35 32.16 -19.85 19.55
CA ARG A 35 31.01 -20.74 19.36
C ARG A 35 31.26 -22.10 20.01
N ARG A 36 30.27 -22.55 20.78
CA ARG A 36 30.19 -23.90 21.33
C ARG A 36 29.82 -24.94 20.27
N VAL A 37 28.99 -24.50 19.26
CA VAL A 37 28.63 -25.32 18.10
C VAL A 37 29.03 -24.55 16.84
N ALA A 38 30.27 -24.77 16.38
CA ALA A 38 30.82 -24.13 15.19
C ALA A 38 30.47 -24.90 13.90
N GLY A 39 30.41 -26.25 13.99
CA GLY A 39 30.14 -27.14 12.86
C GLY A 39 29.06 -28.19 13.14
N ALA A 40 28.70 -28.93 12.10
CA ALA A 40 27.77 -30.05 12.22
C ALA A 40 28.37 -31.24 13.01
N GLU A 41 29.71 -31.30 13.11
CA GLU A 41 30.45 -32.31 13.86
C GLU A 41 30.29 -32.14 15.36
N ASP A 42 30.12 -30.89 15.85
CA ASP A 42 29.97 -30.60 17.29
C ASP A 42 28.59 -31.02 17.77
N ASN A 43 27.54 -30.63 17.03
CA ASN A 43 26.15 -31.03 17.28
C ASN A 43 25.27 -30.79 16.03
N ALA A 44 25.05 -31.84 15.24
CA ALA A 44 24.34 -31.77 14.00
C ALA A 44 22.89 -31.22 14.13
N ALA A 45 22.21 -31.54 15.23
CA ALA A 45 20.80 -31.07 15.42
C ALA A 45 20.76 -29.57 15.74
N VAL A 46 21.59 -29.10 16.68
CA VAL A 46 21.67 -27.68 17.05
C VAL A 46 22.18 -26.86 15.89
N TRP A 47 23.21 -27.33 15.20
CA TRP A 47 23.76 -26.66 14.01
C TRP A 47 22.73 -26.50 12.91
N ALA A 48 21.97 -27.56 12.61
CA ALA A 48 20.91 -27.50 11.57
C ALA A 48 19.81 -26.48 11.93
N ILE A 49 19.39 -26.46 13.20
CA ILE A 49 18.40 -25.48 13.69
C ILE A 49 18.98 -24.06 13.57
N ALA A 50 20.20 -23.84 14.06
CA ALA A 50 20.84 -22.53 14.00
C ALA A 50 21.00 -22.03 12.55
N LYS A 51 21.42 -22.91 11.62
CA LYS A 51 21.54 -22.56 10.20
C LYS A 51 20.21 -22.22 9.55
N THR A 52 19.13 -22.89 9.91
CA THR A 52 17.79 -22.53 9.46
C THR A 52 17.38 -21.16 9.99
N MET A 53 17.63 -20.89 11.29
CA MET A 53 17.33 -19.59 11.88
C MET A 53 18.20 -18.47 11.28
N GLU A 54 19.49 -18.72 11.01
CA GLU A 54 20.37 -17.76 10.32
C GLU A 54 19.83 -17.40 8.91
N ALA A 55 19.34 -18.40 8.17
CA ALA A 55 18.72 -18.19 6.87
C ALA A 55 17.42 -17.35 6.98
N ASP A 56 16.61 -17.60 8.02
CA ASP A 56 15.41 -16.82 8.28
C ASP A 56 15.75 -15.37 8.64
N VAL A 57 16.76 -15.13 9.47
CA VAL A 57 17.27 -13.77 9.80
C VAL A 57 17.71 -13.01 8.55
N LEU A 58 18.41 -13.68 7.62
CA LEU A 58 18.77 -13.06 6.34
C LEU A 58 17.53 -12.70 5.51
N GLY A 59 16.53 -13.55 5.51
CA GLY A 59 15.23 -13.28 4.88
C GLY A 59 14.53 -12.06 5.49
N TYR A 60 14.45 -11.97 6.83
CA TYR A 60 13.84 -10.83 7.52
C TYR A 60 14.60 -9.51 7.31
N ARG A 61 15.92 -9.54 7.15
CA ARG A 61 16.69 -8.35 6.74
C ARG A 61 16.29 -7.87 5.35
N LYS A 62 16.00 -8.78 4.40
CA LYS A 62 15.49 -8.40 3.08
C LYS A 62 14.06 -7.84 3.13
N VAL A 63 13.24 -8.34 4.05
CA VAL A 63 11.94 -7.73 4.36
C VAL A 63 12.11 -6.31 4.90
N ALA A 64 13.07 -6.08 5.81
CA ALA A 64 13.36 -4.74 6.32
C ALA A 64 13.78 -3.77 5.20
N ASP A 65 14.65 -4.22 4.27
CA ASP A 65 15.04 -3.41 3.09
C ASP A 65 13.82 -3.03 2.25
N SER A 66 12.90 -3.99 2.01
CA SER A 66 11.66 -3.75 1.25
C SER A 66 10.70 -2.79 1.95
N LEU A 67 10.51 -2.97 3.27
CA LEU A 67 9.68 -2.08 4.09
C LEU A 67 10.24 -0.65 4.12
N ALA A 68 11.56 -0.50 4.19
CA ALA A 68 12.21 0.81 4.14
C ALA A 68 12.00 1.50 2.78
N LEU A 69 12.11 0.74 1.67
CA LEU A 69 11.86 1.25 0.32
C LEU A 69 10.39 1.68 0.15
N GLY A 70 9.45 0.81 0.56
CA GLY A 70 8.01 1.12 0.53
C GLY A 70 7.66 2.31 1.41
N GLY A 71 8.27 2.41 2.60
CA GLY A 71 8.12 3.54 3.50
C GLY A 71 8.61 4.87 2.90
N ALA A 72 9.75 4.85 2.19
CA ALA A 72 10.26 6.03 1.50
C ALA A 72 9.35 6.47 0.35
N THR A 73 8.86 5.52 -0.46
CA THR A 73 7.91 5.81 -1.54
C THR A 73 6.62 6.44 -0.99
N LEU A 74 6.09 5.86 0.08
CA LEU A 74 4.86 6.33 0.72
C LEU A 74 5.03 7.71 1.38
N ALA A 75 6.21 7.98 1.96
CA ALA A 75 6.52 9.29 2.53
C ALA A 75 6.51 10.40 1.46
N VAL A 76 7.08 10.14 0.26
CA VAL A 76 7.04 11.06 -0.87
C VAL A 76 5.60 11.30 -1.33
N ALA A 77 4.80 10.24 -1.45
CA ALA A 77 3.40 10.37 -1.86
C ALA A 77 2.56 11.16 -0.84
N ARG A 78 2.74 10.90 0.46
CA ARG A 78 2.06 11.64 1.53
C ARG A 78 2.42 13.12 1.51
N GLU A 79 3.71 13.45 1.42
CA GLU A 79 4.19 14.83 1.35
C GLU A 79 3.64 15.55 0.11
N GLY A 80 3.59 14.84 -1.03
CA GLY A 80 2.95 15.34 -2.24
C GLY A 80 1.47 15.63 -2.02
N ALA A 81 0.70 14.72 -1.42
CA ALA A 81 -0.72 14.90 -1.14
C ALA A 81 -0.98 16.06 -0.14
N GLU A 82 -0.15 16.21 0.88
CA GLU A 82 -0.21 17.33 1.83
C GLU A 82 0.05 18.66 1.11
N THR A 83 1.09 18.74 0.27
CA THR A 83 1.39 19.93 -0.56
C THR A 83 0.23 20.26 -1.51
N LEU A 84 -0.39 19.25 -2.14
CA LEU A 84 -1.56 19.46 -2.99
C LEU A 84 -2.75 20.02 -2.20
N THR A 85 -2.97 19.56 -0.97
CA THR A 85 -4.01 20.07 -0.08
C THR A 85 -3.76 21.57 0.26
N GLU A 86 -2.52 21.96 0.48
CA GLU A 86 -2.14 23.37 0.71
C GLU A 86 -2.43 24.22 -0.53
N LEU A 87 -2.00 23.78 -1.73
CA LEU A 87 -2.26 24.48 -2.98
C LEU A 87 -3.76 24.60 -3.30
N LEU A 88 -4.54 23.55 -3.05
CA LEU A 88 -6.00 23.59 -3.19
C LEU A 88 -6.64 24.56 -2.19
N THR A 89 -6.12 24.66 -0.97
CA THR A 89 -6.56 25.62 0.04
C THR A 89 -6.27 27.06 -0.41
N GLU A 90 -5.12 27.28 -1.06
CA GLU A 90 -4.79 28.59 -1.63
C GLU A 90 -5.73 28.94 -2.80
N ILE A 91 -6.02 27.97 -3.70
CA ILE A 91 -7.01 28.15 -4.77
C ILE A 91 -8.36 28.51 -4.19
N LYS A 92 -8.82 27.81 -3.11
CA LYS A 92 -10.06 28.14 -2.42
C LYS A 92 -10.08 29.59 -1.94
N GLY A 93 -8.97 30.09 -1.36
CA GLY A 93 -8.82 31.50 -0.98
C GLY A 93 -9.00 32.46 -2.15
N GLN A 94 -8.42 32.12 -3.33
CA GLN A 94 -8.60 32.89 -4.56
C GLN A 94 -10.06 32.87 -5.06
N VAL A 95 -10.72 31.71 -5.00
CA VAL A 95 -12.12 31.53 -5.38
C VAL A 95 -13.04 32.39 -4.49
N VAL A 96 -12.82 32.37 -3.16
CA VAL A 96 -13.58 33.23 -2.23
C VAL A 96 -13.35 34.71 -2.54
N THR A 97 -12.12 35.11 -2.82
CA THR A 97 -11.83 36.50 -3.23
C THR A 97 -12.54 36.88 -4.53
N ALA A 98 -12.69 35.94 -5.47
CA ALA A 98 -13.38 36.19 -6.74
C ALA A 98 -14.89 36.42 -6.58
N GLN A 99 -15.50 36.08 -5.44
CA GLN A 99 -16.91 36.34 -5.16
C GLN A 99 -17.19 37.82 -4.86
N GLU A 100 -16.18 38.59 -4.46
CA GLU A 100 -16.32 40.01 -4.20
C GLU A 100 -16.67 40.81 -5.47
N GLU A 101 -17.46 41.87 -5.35
CA GLU A 101 -17.93 42.67 -6.51
C GLU A 101 -16.83 43.50 -7.17
N ASN A 102 -15.83 43.99 -6.42
CA ASN A 102 -14.83 44.94 -6.86
C ASN A 102 -13.45 44.31 -7.10
N VAL A 103 -13.39 43.12 -7.68
CA VAL A 103 -12.13 42.40 -7.94
C VAL A 103 -11.88 42.19 -9.42
N ASP A 104 -10.61 42.09 -9.78
CA ASP A 104 -10.20 41.71 -11.13
C ASP A 104 -10.18 40.18 -11.25
N ARG A 105 -11.36 39.61 -11.57
CA ARG A 105 -11.53 38.15 -11.68
C ARG A 105 -10.61 37.52 -12.73
N ALA A 106 -10.26 38.24 -13.79
CA ALA A 106 -9.33 37.74 -14.80
C ALA A 106 -7.91 37.51 -14.23
N LYS A 107 -7.44 38.40 -13.34
CA LYS A 107 -6.16 38.21 -12.66
C LYS A 107 -6.20 37.07 -11.66
N ILE A 108 -7.34 36.92 -10.94
CA ILE A 108 -7.54 35.80 -10.02
C ILE A 108 -7.53 34.48 -10.79
N GLN A 109 -8.22 34.42 -11.94
CA GLN A 109 -8.21 33.22 -12.81
C GLN A 109 -6.78 32.85 -13.28
N ASN A 110 -5.95 33.84 -13.61
CA ASN A 110 -4.55 33.60 -13.97
C ASN A 110 -3.74 33.02 -12.79
N THR A 111 -3.99 33.50 -11.57
CA THR A 111 -3.36 32.96 -10.35
C THR A 111 -3.80 31.51 -10.13
N ILE A 112 -5.10 31.22 -10.24
CA ILE A 112 -5.63 29.85 -10.13
C ILE A 112 -5.01 28.94 -11.20
N SER A 113 -4.86 29.43 -12.43
CA SER A 113 -4.20 28.65 -13.50
C SER A 113 -2.74 28.32 -13.17
N SER A 114 -1.99 29.28 -12.58
CA SER A 114 -0.61 29.05 -12.16
C SER A 114 -0.51 28.06 -11.00
N LEU A 115 -1.43 28.11 -10.04
CA LEU A 115 -1.50 27.14 -8.93
C LEU A 115 -1.87 25.74 -9.42
N ARG A 116 -2.80 25.66 -10.38
CA ARG A 116 -3.14 24.40 -11.05
C ARG A 116 -1.94 23.76 -11.74
N ASP A 117 -1.15 24.57 -12.46
CA ASP A 117 0.05 24.10 -13.15
C ASP A 117 1.10 23.60 -12.14
N GLN A 118 1.21 24.22 -10.96
CA GLN A 118 2.04 23.74 -9.85
C GLN A 118 1.52 22.40 -9.29
N ILE A 119 0.19 22.23 -9.14
CA ILE A 119 -0.41 20.96 -8.74
C ILE A 119 -0.01 19.86 -9.72
N GLY A 120 -0.12 20.11 -11.02
CA GLY A 120 0.32 19.15 -12.04
C GLY A 120 1.79 18.76 -11.90
N ALA A 121 2.67 19.76 -11.69
CA ALA A 121 4.10 19.51 -11.50
C ALA A 121 4.41 18.71 -10.22
N VAL A 122 3.71 18.97 -9.11
CA VAL A 122 3.87 18.20 -7.87
C VAL A 122 3.46 16.73 -8.09
N VAL A 123 2.32 16.48 -8.73
CA VAL A 123 1.87 15.10 -9.02
C VAL A 123 2.88 14.36 -9.89
N GLU A 124 3.41 15.00 -10.92
CA GLU A 124 4.37 14.36 -11.83
C GLU A 124 5.72 14.08 -11.17
N THR A 125 6.16 14.97 -10.26
CA THR A 125 7.47 14.85 -9.59
C THR A 125 7.44 14.02 -8.31
N ALA A 126 6.27 13.77 -7.72
CA ALA A 126 6.08 12.98 -6.50
C ALA A 126 6.27 11.48 -6.77
N GLN A 127 7.47 11.09 -7.18
CA GLN A 127 7.85 9.72 -7.47
C GLN A 127 9.12 9.33 -6.72
N PHE A 128 9.21 8.07 -6.34
CA PHE A 128 10.40 7.48 -5.75
C PHE A 128 10.81 6.26 -6.57
N ASN A 129 12.04 6.25 -7.08
CA ASN A 129 12.57 5.17 -7.93
C ASN A 129 11.66 4.83 -9.14
N GLY A 130 11.00 5.85 -9.72
CA GLY A 130 10.10 5.70 -10.86
C GLY A 130 8.67 5.28 -10.50
N LEU A 131 8.39 5.04 -9.23
CA LEU A 131 7.05 4.71 -8.75
C LEU A 131 6.35 5.97 -8.22
N ASN A 132 5.17 6.26 -8.78
CA ASN A 132 4.31 7.36 -8.38
C ASN A 132 2.99 6.81 -7.83
N LEU A 133 2.71 7.09 -6.56
CA LEU A 133 1.47 6.67 -5.89
C LEU A 133 0.33 7.71 -6.01
N LEU A 134 0.64 8.92 -6.53
CA LEU A 134 -0.34 9.99 -6.77
C LEU A 134 -0.96 9.94 -8.17
N ASN A 135 -0.68 8.90 -8.94
CA ASN A 135 -1.21 8.70 -10.28
C ASN A 135 -1.69 7.25 -10.43
N ASN A 136 -2.99 7.09 -10.65
CA ASN A 136 -3.64 5.79 -10.85
C ASN A 136 -4.48 5.81 -12.12
N ARG A 137 -3.83 5.97 -13.28
CA ARG A 137 -4.46 6.07 -14.60
C ARG A 137 -4.24 4.86 -15.50
N ASP A 138 -3.58 3.82 -14.98
CA ASP A 138 -3.39 2.56 -15.69
C ASP A 138 -4.64 1.69 -15.53
N THR A 139 -5.07 1.06 -16.63
CA THR A 139 -6.22 0.13 -16.66
C THR A 139 -5.81 -1.33 -16.48
N GLY A 140 -4.53 -1.62 -16.28
CA GLY A 140 -4.04 -2.98 -16.00
C GLY A 140 -4.56 -3.50 -14.66
N GLU A 141 -4.95 -4.76 -14.60
CA GLU A 141 -5.34 -5.41 -13.36
C GLU A 141 -4.19 -5.37 -12.35
N GLY A 142 -4.46 -4.94 -11.12
CA GLY A 142 -3.47 -4.76 -10.05
C GLY A 142 -2.72 -3.41 -10.11
N SER A 143 -2.97 -2.56 -11.10
CA SER A 143 -2.31 -1.25 -11.24
C SER A 143 -2.70 -0.24 -10.16
N GLY A 144 -3.85 -0.43 -9.51
CA GLY A 144 -4.39 0.45 -8.46
C GLY A 144 -3.67 0.33 -7.11
N SER A 145 -2.74 -0.61 -6.97
CA SER A 145 -1.99 -0.78 -5.73
C SER A 145 -0.54 -1.20 -5.99
N GLU A 146 0.32 -0.97 -5.00
CA GLU A 146 1.70 -1.40 -5.00
C GLU A 146 1.95 -2.40 -3.88
N ALA A 147 2.65 -3.48 -4.20
CA ALA A 147 2.95 -4.56 -3.28
C ALA A 147 4.33 -4.35 -2.62
N VAL A 148 4.36 -4.24 -1.30
CA VAL A 148 5.58 -4.15 -0.50
C VAL A 148 5.72 -5.45 0.29
N LEU A 149 6.85 -6.16 0.15
CA LEU A 149 7.10 -7.37 0.92
C LEU A 149 7.10 -7.07 2.43
N GLY A 150 6.06 -7.51 3.11
CA GLY A 150 5.79 -7.18 4.52
C GLY A 150 6.35 -8.19 5.50
N PHE A 151 6.29 -9.49 5.19
CA PHE A 151 6.80 -10.55 6.06
C PHE A 151 7.02 -11.87 5.33
N LEU A 152 7.76 -12.77 5.97
CA LEU A 152 7.95 -14.13 5.50
C LEU A 152 7.08 -15.06 6.34
N GLN A 153 6.32 -15.90 5.69
CA GLN A 153 5.54 -16.97 6.31
C GLN A 153 6.19 -18.31 6.00
N ARG A 154 6.45 -19.10 7.03
CA ARG A 154 6.90 -20.49 6.91
C ARG A 154 5.72 -21.41 7.18
N ASP A 155 5.43 -22.28 6.23
CA ASP A 155 4.43 -23.34 6.36
C ASP A 155 4.99 -24.71 5.91
N SER A 156 4.12 -25.71 5.78
CA SER A 156 4.51 -27.05 5.34
C SER A 156 4.99 -27.13 3.89
N LEU A 157 4.74 -26.11 3.08
CA LEU A 157 5.17 -25.99 1.67
C LEU A 157 6.48 -25.21 1.51
N GLY A 158 6.97 -24.57 2.59
CA GLY A 158 8.21 -23.82 2.58
C GLY A 158 8.09 -22.40 3.13
N VAL A 159 8.93 -21.50 2.65
CA VAL A 159 8.91 -20.07 3.01
C VAL A 159 8.37 -19.29 1.82
N ARG A 160 7.36 -18.44 2.08
CA ARG A 160 6.79 -17.54 1.08
C ARG A 160 6.76 -16.11 1.61
N GLY A 161 6.91 -15.14 0.71
CA GLY A 161 6.66 -13.73 0.98
C GLY A 161 5.17 -13.45 1.09
N VAL A 162 4.80 -12.55 1.97
CA VAL A 162 3.45 -11.99 2.06
C VAL A 162 3.59 -10.48 1.97
N ASP A 163 2.87 -9.89 1.01
CA ASP A 163 2.97 -8.49 0.69
C ASP A 163 1.93 -7.66 1.45
N ILE A 164 2.30 -6.42 1.70
CA ILE A 164 1.41 -5.35 2.15
C ILE A 164 1.04 -4.54 0.91
N SER A 165 -0.23 -4.55 0.55
CA SER A 165 -0.74 -3.70 -0.54
C SER A 165 -0.91 -2.27 -0.05
N ILE A 166 -0.39 -1.32 -0.83
CA ILE A 166 -0.55 0.13 -0.66
C ILE A 166 -1.36 0.63 -1.85
N GLY A 167 -2.54 1.19 -1.59
CA GLY A 167 -3.39 1.76 -2.63
C GLY A 167 -2.81 3.05 -3.21
N LYS A 168 -2.81 3.16 -4.54
CA LYS A 168 -2.52 4.43 -5.21
C LYS A 168 -3.70 5.37 -5.07
N GLN A 169 -3.42 6.66 -4.92
CA GLN A 169 -4.42 7.72 -4.89
C GLN A 169 -4.20 8.61 -6.11
N ASP A 170 -5.21 8.73 -6.97
CA ASP A 170 -5.05 9.57 -8.14
C ASP A 170 -5.38 11.03 -7.82
N LEU A 171 -4.37 11.87 -7.76
CA LEU A 171 -4.48 13.31 -7.58
C LEU A 171 -4.04 14.06 -8.85
N SER A 172 -3.99 13.41 -10.00
CA SER A 172 -3.66 14.06 -11.27
C SER A 172 -4.80 14.96 -11.75
N ILE A 173 -4.44 15.98 -12.53
CA ILE A 173 -5.38 16.93 -13.17
C ILE A 173 -5.72 16.54 -14.60
N ALA A 174 -5.27 15.38 -15.04
CA ALA A 174 -5.45 14.94 -16.42
C ALA A 174 -6.93 14.67 -16.72
N ARG A 175 -7.39 15.06 -17.90
CA ARG A 175 -8.76 14.83 -18.32
C ARG A 175 -8.98 13.38 -18.74
N ARG A 176 -10.17 12.86 -18.44
CA ARG A 176 -10.63 11.60 -18.99
C ARG A 176 -10.93 11.74 -20.48
N GLU A 177 -10.88 10.63 -21.19
CA GLU A 177 -11.36 10.54 -22.56
C GLU A 177 -12.22 9.28 -22.73
N ILE A 178 -13.45 9.46 -23.18
CA ILE A 178 -14.37 8.37 -23.49
C ILE A 178 -14.45 8.26 -25.00
N THR A 179 -14.15 7.07 -25.54
CA THR A 179 -14.13 6.86 -26.99
C THR A 179 -15.53 6.72 -27.55
N ALA A 180 -15.80 7.44 -28.66
CA ALA A 180 -17.05 7.33 -29.37
C ALA A 180 -17.18 6.03 -30.22
N SER A 181 -16.11 5.23 -30.33
CA SER A 181 -16.05 4.03 -31.15
C SER A 181 -15.36 2.87 -30.39
N GLY A 182 -15.71 1.62 -30.70
CA GLY A 182 -15.17 0.43 -30.01
C GLY A 182 -15.95 0.05 -28.75
N GLY A 183 -15.76 -1.14 -28.23
CA GLY A 183 -16.42 -1.66 -27.02
C GLY A 183 -17.94 -1.84 -27.10
N THR A 184 -18.51 -2.28 -26.01
CA THR A 184 -19.98 -2.47 -25.88
C THR A 184 -20.59 -1.30 -25.10
N TYR A 185 -21.51 -0.60 -25.71
CA TYR A 185 -22.30 0.47 -25.09
C TYR A 185 -23.64 -0.09 -24.60
N SER A 186 -23.99 0.21 -23.34
CA SER A 186 -25.29 -0.10 -22.76
C SER A 186 -25.93 1.19 -22.25
N GLY A 187 -26.96 1.62 -22.94
CA GLY A 187 -27.77 2.81 -22.59
C GLY A 187 -28.85 2.45 -21.60
N SER A 188 -29.04 3.29 -20.57
CA SER A 188 -30.07 3.08 -19.53
C SER A 188 -29.91 1.74 -18.79
N GLU A 189 -28.67 1.39 -18.47
CA GLU A 189 -28.38 0.17 -17.69
C GLU A 189 -29.18 0.15 -16.39
N VAL A 190 -29.20 1.29 -15.70
CA VAL A 190 -30.10 1.54 -14.57
C VAL A 190 -30.80 2.88 -14.81
N SER A 191 -32.12 2.95 -14.55
CA SER A 191 -32.87 4.16 -14.77
C SER A 191 -33.97 4.35 -13.73
N ALA A 192 -34.26 5.59 -13.38
CA ALA A 192 -35.41 5.97 -12.59
C ALA A 192 -35.99 7.28 -13.14
N THR A 193 -37.31 7.47 -12.95
CA THR A 193 -38.01 8.68 -13.39
C THR A 193 -38.79 9.23 -12.21
N LEU A 194 -38.50 10.47 -11.86
CA LEU A 194 -39.26 11.24 -10.88
C LEU A 194 -40.49 11.84 -11.58
N THR A 195 -41.64 11.75 -10.92
CA THR A 195 -42.91 12.35 -11.28
C THR A 195 -43.51 12.92 -10.00
N LEU A 196 -44.80 12.68 -9.75
CA LEU A 196 -45.41 12.90 -8.41
C LEU A 196 -44.70 12.13 -7.30
N THR A 197 -44.04 11.00 -7.63
CA THR A 197 -43.12 10.32 -6.72
C THR A 197 -41.79 11.08 -6.73
N ARG A 198 -41.59 11.91 -5.70
CA ARG A 198 -40.48 12.88 -5.61
C ARG A 198 -39.15 12.26 -5.20
N SER A 199 -39.09 10.96 -5.05
CA SER A 199 -37.83 10.25 -4.71
C SER A 199 -37.82 8.89 -5.39
N ALA A 200 -36.64 8.46 -5.81
CA ALA A 200 -36.37 7.13 -6.34
C ALA A 200 -34.91 6.73 -6.06
N THR A 201 -34.66 5.43 -6.09
CA THR A 201 -33.32 4.85 -5.92
C THR A 201 -32.95 4.11 -7.20
N LEU A 202 -31.78 4.41 -7.75
CA LEU A 202 -31.17 3.65 -8.84
C LEU A 202 -30.24 2.60 -8.24
N ASP A 203 -30.66 1.35 -8.24
CA ASP A 203 -29.84 0.24 -7.75
C ASP A 203 -28.90 -0.25 -8.87
N ALA A 204 -27.62 0.00 -8.68
CA ALA A 204 -26.56 -0.41 -9.59
C ALA A 204 -25.76 -1.63 -9.10
N SER A 205 -26.24 -2.32 -8.06
CA SER A 205 -25.54 -3.47 -7.46
C SER A 205 -25.25 -4.64 -8.42
N GLY A 206 -26.02 -4.71 -9.51
CA GLY A 206 -25.83 -5.72 -10.57
C GLY A 206 -24.70 -5.41 -11.56
N ILE A 207 -24.11 -4.21 -11.51
CA ILE A 207 -23.07 -3.80 -12.45
C ILE A 207 -21.70 -4.23 -11.92
N THR A 208 -20.99 -5.04 -12.70
CA THR A 208 -19.59 -5.39 -12.40
C THR A 208 -18.68 -4.33 -13.01
N VAL A 209 -17.91 -3.65 -12.17
CA VAL A 209 -16.96 -2.62 -12.58
C VAL A 209 -15.63 -3.25 -12.97
N THR A 210 -15.07 -2.80 -14.10
CA THR A 210 -13.71 -3.13 -14.53
C THR A 210 -12.93 -1.87 -14.86
N ALA A 211 -11.63 -1.86 -14.62
CA ALA A 211 -10.78 -0.71 -14.93
C ALA A 211 -10.90 -0.32 -16.42
N GLY A 212 -11.02 0.98 -16.71
CA GLY A 212 -11.23 1.48 -18.07
C GLY A 212 -12.68 1.48 -18.55
N MET A 213 -13.62 0.91 -17.77
CA MET A 213 -15.04 0.99 -18.07
C MET A 213 -15.55 2.41 -17.82
N ALA A 214 -16.26 3.00 -18.79
CA ALA A 214 -16.81 4.33 -18.63
C ALA A 214 -18.27 4.28 -18.18
N PHE A 215 -18.64 5.23 -17.34
CA PHE A 215 -19.96 5.46 -16.80
C PHE A 215 -20.39 6.88 -17.07
N SER A 216 -21.66 7.11 -17.37
CA SER A 216 -22.23 8.45 -17.40
C SER A 216 -23.59 8.47 -16.73
N LEU A 217 -23.89 9.61 -16.11
CA LEU A 217 -25.21 9.92 -15.58
C LEU A 217 -25.89 10.83 -16.59
N SER A 218 -26.93 10.35 -17.27
CA SER A 218 -27.71 11.11 -18.22
C SER A 218 -29.00 11.60 -17.57
N LEU A 219 -29.35 12.87 -17.85
CA LEU A 219 -30.51 13.56 -17.35
C LEU A 219 -31.43 13.90 -18.53
N TYR A 220 -32.71 13.67 -18.34
CA TYR A 220 -33.73 14.07 -19.31
C TYR A 220 -34.98 14.58 -18.59
N GLY A 221 -35.04 15.90 -18.42
CA GLY A 221 -36.18 16.61 -17.82
C GLY A 221 -37.22 17.00 -18.84
N THR A 222 -38.52 16.89 -18.48
CA THR A 222 -39.64 17.44 -19.21
C THR A 222 -40.53 18.20 -18.24
N ASP A 223 -40.62 19.50 -18.41
CA ASP A 223 -41.52 20.39 -17.70
C ASP A 223 -42.80 20.53 -18.53
N GLY A 224 -43.86 19.84 -18.11
CA GLY A 224 -45.11 19.72 -18.87
C GLY A 224 -45.99 20.95 -18.81
N ASP A 225 -45.85 21.80 -17.80
CA ASP A 225 -46.60 23.04 -17.64
C ASP A 225 -45.76 24.32 -17.84
N GLY A 226 -44.43 24.17 -17.97
CA GLY A 226 -43.52 25.26 -18.27
C GLY A 226 -43.24 26.19 -17.08
N SER A 227 -43.50 25.75 -15.87
CA SER A 227 -43.43 26.61 -14.67
C SER A 227 -42.55 26.10 -13.53
N THR A 228 -42.03 24.89 -13.64
CA THR A 228 -41.44 24.19 -12.50
C THR A 228 -39.92 24.21 -12.49
N PHE A 229 -39.29 24.09 -13.65
CA PHE A 229 -37.82 24.14 -13.81
C PHE A 229 -37.42 24.48 -15.25
N VAL A 230 -36.18 24.90 -15.45
CA VAL A 230 -35.65 25.13 -16.80
C VAL A 230 -35.31 23.80 -17.44
N GLN A 231 -36.14 23.35 -18.37
CA GLN A 231 -35.98 22.02 -19.01
C GLN A 231 -34.61 21.82 -19.68
N ALA A 232 -34.02 22.89 -20.23
CA ALA A 232 -32.72 22.81 -20.89
C ALA A 232 -31.59 22.39 -19.92
N ASP A 233 -31.64 22.84 -18.67
CA ASP A 233 -30.62 22.59 -17.68
C ASP A 233 -30.64 21.13 -17.22
N LEU A 234 -31.79 20.46 -17.26
CA LEU A 234 -31.97 19.04 -16.96
C LEU A 234 -31.87 18.14 -18.19
N ARG A 235 -31.24 18.58 -19.28
CA ARG A 235 -31.05 17.80 -20.51
C ARG A 235 -29.56 17.68 -20.86
N THR A 236 -28.93 16.58 -20.45
CA THR A 236 -27.57 16.23 -20.87
C THR A 236 -27.55 15.46 -22.21
N THR A 237 -28.70 15.10 -22.74
CA THR A 237 -28.87 14.31 -23.96
C THR A 237 -29.93 14.94 -24.87
N SER A 238 -29.82 14.74 -26.18
CA SER A 238 -30.78 15.25 -27.19
C SER A 238 -32.12 14.52 -27.15
N GLY A 239 -32.14 13.28 -26.68
CA GLY A 239 -33.32 12.43 -26.56
C GLY A 239 -33.40 11.75 -25.19
N ALA A 240 -34.50 11.03 -24.97
CA ALA A 240 -34.74 10.31 -23.72
C ALA A 240 -33.72 9.19 -23.45
N THR A 241 -32.93 8.77 -24.43
CA THR A 241 -31.83 7.79 -24.29
C THR A 241 -30.58 8.42 -24.83
N GLN A 242 -29.51 8.36 -24.03
CA GLN A 242 -28.19 8.82 -24.45
C GLN A 242 -27.70 7.97 -25.61
N SER A 243 -27.12 8.59 -26.61
CA SER A 243 -26.35 7.86 -27.61
C SER A 243 -24.91 7.68 -27.20
N ARG A 244 -24.23 6.69 -27.78
CA ARG A 244 -22.81 6.47 -27.54
C ARG A 244 -21.96 7.72 -27.84
N ALA A 245 -22.27 8.45 -28.89
CA ALA A 245 -21.55 9.68 -29.24
C ALA A 245 -21.74 10.78 -28.18
N GLU A 246 -22.93 10.90 -27.62
CA GLU A 246 -23.21 11.82 -26.52
C GLU A 246 -22.49 11.41 -25.24
N MET A 247 -22.34 10.10 -24.98
CA MET A 247 -21.57 9.61 -23.83
C MET A 247 -20.11 10.05 -23.88
N ALA A 248 -19.48 10.12 -25.06
CA ALA A 248 -18.12 10.57 -25.22
C ALA A 248 -17.91 12.04 -24.77
N SER A 249 -18.93 12.86 -24.84
CA SER A 249 -18.95 14.27 -24.43
C SER A 249 -19.83 14.54 -23.19
N ALA A 250 -20.27 13.48 -22.49
CA ALA A 250 -21.17 13.62 -21.37
C ALA A 250 -20.52 14.42 -20.21
N PRO A 251 -21.21 15.48 -19.72
CA PRO A 251 -20.66 16.34 -18.67
C PRO A 251 -20.52 15.59 -17.33
N ILE A 252 -21.44 14.63 -17.06
CA ILE A 252 -21.45 13.82 -15.85
C ILE A 252 -21.02 12.41 -16.25
N SER A 253 -19.71 12.18 -16.31
CA SER A 253 -19.16 10.87 -16.68
C SER A 253 -17.88 10.56 -15.91
N TYR A 254 -17.58 9.29 -15.77
CA TYR A 254 -16.43 8.76 -15.05
C TYR A 254 -15.86 7.53 -15.75
N VAL A 255 -14.55 7.37 -15.74
CA VAL A 255 -13.88 6.15 -16.21
C VAL A 255 -13.28 5.46 -15.00
N ALA A 256 -13.72 4.23 -14.74
CA ALA A 256 -13.34 3.47 -13.56
C ALA A 256 -11.84 3.11 -13.55
N ARG A 257 -11.25 3.19 -12.38
CA ARG A 257 -9.87 2.81 -12.08
C ARG A 257 -9.80 1.35 -11.66
N ASP A 258 -8.61 0.81 -11.66
CA ASP A 258 -8.37 -0.48 -11.04
C ASP A 258 -8.57 -0.39 -9.52
N GLY A 259 -9.37 -1.32 -8.99
CA GLY A 259 -9.79 -1.34 -7.59
C GLY A 259 -11.10 -0.61 -7.29
N ASP A 260 -11.68 0.16 -8.24
CA ASP A 260 -12.97 0.79 -8.04
C ASP A 260 -14.10 -0.26 -7.98
N GLY A 261 -14.94 -0.15 -6.96
CA GLY A 261 -16.24 -0.80 -6.91
C GLY A 261 -17.34 0.11 -7.42
N ILE A 262 -18.56 -0.42 -7.53
CA ILE A 262 -19.73 0.38 -7.99
C ILE A 262 -20.01 1.57 -7.05
N GLY A 263 -19.75 1.44 -5.75
CA GLY A 263 -19.95 2.52 -4.79
C GLY A 263 -19.04 3.72 -5.06
N GLU A 264 -17.77 3.48 -5.39
CA GLU A 264 -16.80 4.52 -5.77
C GLU A 264 -17.25 5.22 -7.06
N VAL A 265 -17.66 4.44 -8.07
CA VAL A 265 -18.17 4.98 -9.34
C VAL A 265 -19.38 5.90 -9.10
N LEU A 266 -20.36 5.46 -8.31
CA LEU A 266 -21.55 6.26 -8.00
C LEU A 266 -21.23 7.51 -7.19
N SER A 267 -20.26 7.43 -6.26
CA SER A 267 -19.78 8.59 -5.53
C SER A 267 -19.16 9.62 -6.47
N GLN A 268 -18.31 9.18 -7.41
CA GLN A 268 -17.72 10.05 -8.42
C GLN A 268 -18.78 10.67 -9.36
N LEU A 269 -19.79 9.91 -9.79
CA LEU A 269 -20.88 10.44 -10.60
C LEU A 269 -21.73 11.47 -9.83
N SER A 270 -22.00 11.23 -8.54
CA SER A 270 -22.71 12.17 -7.66
C SER A 270 -21.96 13.49 -7.49
N GLN A 271 -20.64 13.45 -7.27
CA GLN A 271 -19.79 14.65 -7.16
C GLN A 271 -19.76 15.43 -8.49
N ARG A 272 -19.65 14.73 -9.62
CA ARG A 272 -19.69 15.36 -10.95
C ARG A 272 -21.05 15.95 -11.28
N TYR A 273 -22.11 15.30 -10.83
CA TYR A 273 -23.46 15.87 -10.90
C TYR A 273 -23.54 17.17 -10.08
N ALA A 274 -23.04 17.19 -8.85
CA ALA A 274 -23.06 18.42 -8.03
C ALA A 274 -22.32 19.58 -8.74
N SER A 275 -21.15 19.31 -9.34
CA SER A 275 -20.42 20.31 -10.14
C SER A 275 -21.16 20.73 -11.41
N TYR A 276 -21.87 19.80 -12.06
CA TYR A 276 -22.72 20.11 -13.22
C TYR A 276 -23.93 20.95 -12.81
N ALA A 277 -24.62 20.57 -11.73
CA ALA A 277 -25.82 21.27 -11.23
C ALA A 277 -25.47 22.72 -10.85
N ALA A 278 -24.34 22.93 -10.15
CA ALA A 278 -23.85 24.26 -9.81
C ALA A 278 -23.67 25.12 -11.09
N ARG A 279 -22.90 24.63 -12.09
CA ARG A 279 -22.63 25.35 -13.33
C ARG A 279 -23.90 25.60 -14.21
N SER A 280 -24.86 24.74 -14.10
CA SER A 280 -26.14 24.84 -14.85
C SER A 280 -27.25 25.58 -14.08
N GLY A 281 -26.96 26.07 -12.86
CA GLY A 281 -27.93 26.74 -12.01
C GLY A 281 -29.08 25.83 -11.54
N ILE A 282 -28.88 24.52 -11.45
CA ILE A 282 -29.88 23.56 -10.98
C ILE A 282 -29.87 23.60 -9.44
N ASP A 283 -30.97 24.15 -8.88
CA ASP A 283 -31.17 24.17 -7.42
C ASP A 283 -31.38 22.73 -6.88
N SER A 284 -30.96 22.49 -5.66
CA SER A 284 -31.09 21.18 -4.98
C SER A 284 -32.56 20.77 -4.79
N SER A 285 -33.51 21.73 -4.78
CA SER A 285 -34.96 21.45 -4.78
C SER A 285 -35.44 20.88 -6.12
N VAL A 286 -34.76 21.21 -7.22
CA VAL A 286 -35.11 20.72 -8.58
C VAL A 286 -34.66 19.28 -8.77
N LEU A 287 -33.42 18.99 -8.46
CA LEU A 287 -32.91 17.62 -8.51
C LEU A 287 -31.72 17.46 -7.53
N GLN A 288 -31.81 16.49 -6.65
CA GLN A 288 -30.74 16.05 -5.78
C GLN A 288 -30.34 14.64 -6.17
N VAL A 289 -29.02 14.38 -6.23
CA VAL A 289 -28.44 13.06 -6.52
C VAL A 289 -27.39 12.75 -5.46
N GLN A 290 -27.59 11.68 -4.72
CA GLN A 290 -26.68 11.26 -3.66
C GLN A 290 -26.31 9.79 -3.81
N ALA A 291 -25.03 9.46 -3.67
CA ALA A 291 -24.56 8.09 -3.63
C ALA A 291 -24.81 7.46 -2.26
N SER A 292 -25.35 6.23 -2.25
CA SER A 292 -25.61 5.44 -1.05
C SER A 292 -25.21 3.98 -1.30
N GLY A 293 -23.95 3.66 -0.97
CA GLY A 293 -23.40 2.34 -1.24
C GLY A 293 -23.41 1.98 -2.73
N SER A 294 -24.14 0.95 -3.13
CA SER A 294 -24.30 0.51 -4.52
C SER A 294 -25.48 1.16 -5.25
N SER A 295 -26.06 2.22 -4.71
CA SER A 295 -27.24 2.89 -5.26
C SER A 295 -27.03 4.40 -5.35
N LEU A 296 -27.80 5.06 -6.25
CA LEU A 296 -27.97 6.50 -6.25
C LEU A 296 -29.40 6.83 -5.79
N ASP A 297 -29.51 7.61 -4.73
CA ASP A 297 -30.77 8.18 -4.28
C ASP A 297 -30.99 9.50 -5.00
N ILE A 298 -32.12 9.63 -5.68
CA ILE A 298 -32.53 10.84 -6.40
C ILE A 298 -33.82 11.41 -5.83
N SER A 299 -33.89 12.72 -5.70
CA SER A 299 -35.09 13.39 -5.22
C SER A 299 -35.32 14.75 -5.90
N SER A 300 -36.59 15.17 -5.96
CA SER A 300 -37.02 16.46 -6.47
C SER A 300 -38.19 16.96 -5.62
N GLU A 301 -38.17 18.23 -5.24
CA GLU A 301 -39.28 18.85 -4.50
C GLU A 301 -40.30 19.52 -5.43
N VAL A 302 -39.91 19.74 -6.69
CA VAL A 302 -40.67 20.59 -7.62
C VAL A 302 -41.50 19.83 -8.63
N THR A 303 -41.28 18.52 -8.87
CA THR A 303 -42.05 17.76 -9.90
C THR A 303 -43.53 17.70 -9.60
N THR A 304 -44.36 18.04 -10.61
CA THR A 304 -45.82 17.95 -10.61
C THR A 304 -46.30 16.75 -11.45
N ALA A 305 -47.61 16.60 -11.60
CA ALA A 305 -48.17 15.47 -12.38
C ALA A 305 -47.80 15.49 -13.87
N SER A 306 -47.49 16.66 -14.41
CA SER A 306 -47.11 16.86 -15.83
C SER A 306 -45.61 16.79 -16.07
N ASP A 307 -44.80 16.82 -14.98
CA ASP A 307 -43.37 16.86 -15.05
C ASP A 307 -42.75 15.48 -14.96
N THR A 308 -41.62 15.32 -15.63
CA THR A 308 -40.79 14.12 -15.48
C THR A 308 -39.32 14.50 -15.47
N ILE A 309 -38.55 13.90 -14.55
CA ILE A 309 -37.08 13.95 -14.54
C ILE A 309 -36.59 12.52 -14.59
N ALA A 310 -36.13 12.09 -15.75
CA ALA A 310 -35.47 10.79 -15.91
C ALA A 310 -33.97 10.91 -15.65
N VAL A 311 -33.46 10.05 -14.77
CA VAL A 311 -32.04 9.92 -14.45
C VAL A 311 -31.60 8.50 -14.79
N LYS A 312 -30.54 8.35 -15.56
CA LYS A 312 -30.10 7.07 -16.08
C LYS A 312 -28.58 6.92 -15.93
N ILE A 313 -28.13 5.70 -15.67
CA ILE A 313 -26.73 5.32 -15.73
C ILE A 313 -26.50 4.57 -17.03
N ASP A 314 -25.60 5.08 -17.84
CA ASP A 314 -25.17 4.48 -19.09
C ASP A 314 -23.73 3.99 -18.95
N THR A 315 -23.38 2.87 -19.59
CA THR A 315 -22.06 2.23 -19.46
C THR A 315 -21.43 1.98 -20.82
N LEU A 316 -20.09 2.03 -20.86
CA LEU A 316 -19.27 1.64 -22.00
C LEU A 316 -18.12 0.77 -21.52
N SER A 317 -17.99 -0.40 -22.10
CA SER A 317 -17.00 -1.40 -21.68
C SER A 317 -15.54 -0.90 -21.81
N ALA A 318 -14.65 -1.49 -21.03
CA ALA A 318 -13.24 -1.12 -20.94
C ALA A 318 -12.47 -1.32 -22.26
N ASP A 319 -12.87 -2.31 -23.10
CA ASP A 319 -12.26 -2.60 -24.39
C ASP A 319 -12.50 -1.51 -25.46
N ALA A 320 -13.30 -0.49 -25.13
CA ALA A 320 -13.43 0.72 -25.96
C ALA A 320 -12.14 1.55 -26.01
N GLY A 321 -11.20 1.36 -25.07
CA GLY A 321 -9.95 2.13 -24.98
C GLY A 321 -10.15 3.51 -24.35
N ASN A 322 -11.04 3.60 -23.35
CA ASN A 322 -11.26 4.83 -22.59
C ASN A 322 -10.02 5.19 -21.77
N THR A 323 -9.76 6.49 -21.58
CA THR A 323 -8.67 7.00 -20.74
C THR A 323 -9.20 7.46 -19.40
N ILE A 324 -8.59 7.01 -18.32
CA ILE A 324 -8.94 7.39 -16.95
C ILE A 324 -8.60 8.86 -16.72
N GLY A 325 -9.54 9.62 -16.16
CA GLY A 325 -9.32 10.99 -15.70
C GLY A 325 -8.71 11.02 -14.31
N GLY A 326 -7.99 12.08 -14.00
CA GLY A 326 -7.42 12.32 -12.68
C GLY A 326 -8.48 12.62 -11.62
N GLY A 327 -8.14 12.37 -10.35
CA GLY A 327 -9.00 12.70 -9.22
C GLY A 327 -9.28 14.20 -9.10
N LEU A 328 -8.31 15.02 -9.55
CA LEU A 328 -8.44 16.48 -9.57
C LEU A 328 -8.75 17.04 -10.97
N GLU A 329 -9.28 16.23 -11.91
CA GLU A 329 -9.52 16.70 -13.27
C GLU A 329 -10.49 17.90 -13.35
N LEU A 330 -11.45 18.01 -12.42
CA LEU A 330 -12.40 19.13 -12.35
C LEU A 330 -11.71 20.48 -12.06
N LEU A 331 -10.50 20.47 -11.56
CA LEU A 331 -9.69 21.69 -11.38
C LEU A 331 -9.38 22.39 -12.70
N ALA A 332 -9.36 21.64 -13.81
CA ALA A 332 -9.16 22.18 -15.15
C ALA A 332 -10.39 22.97 -15.67
N ASP A 333 -11.55 22.76 -15.08
CA ASP A 333 -12.82 23.39 -15.47
C ASP A 333 -13.22 24.55 -14.54
N LEU A 334 -12.40 24.88 -13.54
CA LEU A 334 -12.64 26.03 -12.67
C LEU A 334 -12.56 27.33 -13.44
N ASP A 335 -13.64 28.09 -13.46
CA ASP A 335 -13.74 29.41 -14.07
C ASP A 335 -14.34 30.41 -13.06
N VAL A 336 -13.55 31.37 -12.63
CA VAL A 336 -13.98 32.44 -11.71
C VAL A 336 -14.09 33.80 -12.41
N THR A 337 -14.13 33.84 -13.73
CA THR A 337 -14.20 35.09 -14.51
C THR A 337 -15.56 35.77 -14.38
N THR A 338 -16.60 35.04 -13.97
CA THR A 338 -17.94 35.55 -13.67
C THR A 338 -18.28 35.35 -12.17
N ALA A 339 -19.29 36.06 -11.67
CA ALA A 339 -19.73 35.90 -10.28
C ALA A 339 -20.35 34.51 -10.06
N ASP A 340 -21.15 34.04 -11.01
CA ASP A 340 -21.76 32.72 -10.96
C ASP A 340 -20.70 31.64 -11.02
N GLY A 341 -19.71 31.76 -11.94
CA GLY A 341 -18.58 30.83 -12.00
C GLY A 341 -17.74 30.78 -10.73
N ALA A 342 -17.59 31.91 -10.03
CA ALA A 342 -16.89 31.94 -8.73
C ALA A 342 -17.67 31.18 -7.63
N ASN A 343 -19.02 31.26 -7.65
CA ASN A 343 -19.86 30.47 -6.72
C ASN A 343 -19.77 28.96 -7.02
N ASP A 344 -19.83 28.58 -8.30
CA ASP A 344 -19.73 27.19 -8.74
C ASP A 344 -18.34 26.59 -8.43
N ALA A 345 -17.30 27.41 -8.61
CA ALA A 345 -15.92 27.05 -8.30
C ALA A 345 -15.75 26.74 -6.80
N LEU A 346 -16.50 27.39 -5.89
CA LEU A 346 -16.42 27.12 -4.47
C LEU A 346 -16.89 25.71 -4.12
N ALA A 347 -18.03 25.27 -4.67
CA ALA A 347 -18.54 23.93 -4.45
C ALA A 347 -17.59 22.87 -5.03
N THR A 348 -17.01 23.13 -6.20
CA THR A 348 -16.07 22.22 -6.85
C THR A 348 -14.78 22.09 -6.03
N ILE A 349 -14.20 23.18 -5.56
CA ILE A 349 -12.93 23.15 -4.82
C ILE A 349 -13.06 22.46 -3.46
N GLU A 350 -14.22 22.54 -2.79
CA GLU A 350 -14.48 21.78 -1.56
C GLU A 350 -14.40 20.27 -1.82
N GLY A 351 -15.03 19.78 -2.88
CA GLY A 351 -14.94 18.35 -3.25
C GLY A 351 -13.51 17.91 -3.59
N LEU A 352 -12.73 18.77 -4.25
CA LEU A 352 -11.33 18.48 -4.57
C LEU A 352 -10.42 18.47 -3.32
N LEU A 353 -10.70 19.35 -2.35
CA LEU A 353 -10.03 19.35 -1.05
C LEU A 353 -10.32 18.05 -0.28
N ASP A 354 -11.56 17.58 -0.29
CA ASP A 354 -11.91 16.31 0.34
C ASP A 354 -11.17 15.14 -0.28
N ILE A 355 -11.05 15.08 -1.61
CA ILE A 355 -10.29 14.05 -2.32
C ILE A 355 -8.83 14.08 -1.88
N SER A 356 -8.18 15.26 -1.87
CA SER A 356 -6.76 15.38 -1.50
C SER A 356 -6.52 15.06 -0.03
N THR A 357 -7.40 15.53 0.86
CA THR A 357 -7.32 15.27 2.30
C THR A 357 -7.49 13.77 2.61
N ASN A 358 -8.44 13.11 1.94
CA ASN A 358 -8.65 11.68 2.09
C ASN A 358 -7.45 10.87 1.58
N ALA A 359 -6.84 11.29 0.47
CA ALA A 359 -5.62 10.67 -0.05
C ALA A 359 -4.45 10.81 0.94
N ALA A 360 -4.22 12.00 1.50
CA ALA A 360 -3.19 12.22 2.51
C ALA A 360 -3.44 11.38 3.78
N ALA A 361 -4.70 11.28 4.22
CA ALA A 361 -5.09 10.46 5.36
C ALA A 361 -4.88 8.95 5.11
N ALA A 362 -5.18 8.47 3.90
CA ALA A 362 -4.95 7.09 3.48
C ALA A 362 -3.45 6.76 3.53
N PHE A 363 -2.60 7.59 2.92
CA PHE A 363 -1.15 7.43 2.98
C PHE A 363 -0.60 7.50 4.41
N GLY A 364 -1.12 8.40 5.25
CA GLY A 364 -0.76 8.47 6.66
C GLY A 364 -1.14 7.21 7.44
N SER A 365 -2.24 6.56 7.11
CA SER A 365 -2.64 5.28 7.68
C SER A 365 -1.72 4.14 7.24
N ASP A 366 -1.42 4.07 5.95
CA ASP A 366 -0.53 3.06 5.39
C ASP A 366 0.90 3.21 5.93
N GLN A 367 1.38 4.44 6.10
CA GLN A 367 2.69 4.71 6.69
C GLN A 367 2.79 4.14 8.12
N ARG A 368 1.76 4.37 8.97
CA ARG A 368 1.73 3.78 10.32
C ARG A 368 1.69 2.25 10.30
N ARG A 369 1.00 1.67 9.31
CA ARG A 369 0.96 0.22 9.12
C ARG A 369 2.35 -0.32 8.79
N LEU A 370 3.06 0.30 7.85
CA LEU A 370 4.44 -0.06 7.50
C LEU A 370 5.41 0.11 8.68
N GLU A 371 5.35 1.23 9.39
CA GLU A 371 6.19 1.47 10.57
C GLU A 371 5.96 0.44 11.68
N THR A 372 4.72 0.01 11.86
CA THR A 372 4.39 -1.03 12.84
C THR A 372 4.96 -2.37 12.41
N GLN A 373 4.88 -2.70 11.11
CA GLN A 373 5.46 -3.91 10.56
C GLN A 373 7.00 -3.91 10.61
N THR A 374 7.62 -2.77 10.33
CA THR A 374 9.09 -2.60 10.45
C THR A 374 9.55 -2.89 11.88
N ARG A 375 8.91 -2.24 12.86
CA ARG A 375 9.24 -2.48 14.28
C ARG A 375 9.03 -3.93 14.73
N PHE A 376 8.01 -4.60 14.18
CA PHE A 376 7.79 -6.02 14.45
C PHE A 376 8.90 -6.89 13.84
N ASN A 377 9.26 -6.62 12.59
CA ASN A 377 10.33 -7.32 11.87
C ASN A 377 11.69 -7.17 12.57
N ASP A 378 12.01 -5.97 13.03
CA ASP A 378 13.26 -5.71 13.77
C ASP A 378 13.32 -6.51 15.07
N ARG A 379 12.24 -6.45 15.88
CA ARG A 379 12.18 -7.23 17.13
C ARG A 379 12.26 -8.74 16.90
N LEU A 380 11.64 -9.23 15.82
CA LEU A 380 11.71 -10.64 15.44
C LEU A 380 13.14 -11.03 15.05
N THR A 381 13.82 -10.21 14.26
CA THR A 381 15.21 -10.39 13.85
C THR A 381 16.15 -10.41 15.07
N ASP A 382 15.97 -9.49 16.01
CA ASP A 382 16.74 -9.42 17.24
C ASP A 382 16.50 -10.64 18.13
N ALA A 383 15.24 -11.06 18.30
CA ALA A 383 14.89 -12.24 19.08
C ALA A 383 15.47 -13.52 18.47
N MET A 384 15.41 -13.67 17.13
CA MET A 384 16.01 -14.81 16.44
C MET A 384 17.53 -14.80 16.54
N THR A 385 18.18 -13.64 16.39
CA THR A 385 19.63 -13.49 16.54
C THR A 385 20.07 -13.85 17.95
N SER A 386 19.36 -13.37 18.97
CA SER A 386 19.60 -13.74 20.37
C SER A 386 19.40 -15.24 20.62
N GLY A 387 18.33 -15.82 20.02
CA GLY A 387 18.06 -17.25 20.10
C GLY A 387 19.17 -18.11 19.47
N ILE A 388 19.71 -17.68 18.34
CA ILE A 388 20.88 -18.32 17.71
C ILE A 388 22.07 -18.27 18.66
N GLY A 389 22.38 -17.10 19.26
CA GLY A 389 23.46 -16.95 20.21
C GLY A 389 23.34 -17.91 21.39
N VAL A 390 22.15 -18.02 21.99
CA VAL A 390 21.93 -18.99 23.10
C VAL A 390 22.21 -20.45 22.68
N LEU A 391 21.92 -20.79 21.43
CA LEU A 391 22.14 -22.14 20.92
C LEU A 391 23.58 -22.45 20.58
N VAL A 392 24.31 -21.49 19.99
CA VAL A 392 25.62 -21.77 19.36
C VAL A 392 26.80 -21.05 20.01
N ASP A 393 26.60 -19.94 20.73
CA ASP A 393 27.68 -19.18 21.30
C ASP A 393 28.29 -19.90 22.51
N ALA A 394 29.59 -19.73 22.70
CA ALA A 394 30.31 -20.23 23.84
C ALA A 394 30.37 -19.18 24.96
N ASP A 395 30.24 -19.64 26.22
CA ASP A 395 30.64 -18.85 27.38
C ASP A 395 32.17 -18.83 27.48
N LEU A 396 32.77 -17.71 27.08
CA LEU A 396 34.21 -17.54 27.02
C LEU A 396 34.85 -17.57 28.42
N GLU A 397 34.11 -17.18 29.48
CA GLU A 397 34.63 -17.25 30.86
C GLU A 397 34.72 -18.69 31.32
N GLU A 398 33.63 -19.48 31.11
CA GLU A 398 33.63 -20.91 31.41
C GLU A 398 34.67 -21.67 30.58
N SER A 399 34.72 -21.42 29.26
CA SER A 399 35.67 -22.09 28.35
C SER A 399 37.12 -21.77 28.71
N SER A 400 37.44 -20.54 29.13
CA SER A 400 38.78 -20.15 29.57
C SER A 400 39.15 -20.83 30.88
N ALA A 401 38.26 -20.90 31.85
CA ALA A 401 38.47 -21.59 33.10
C ALA A 401 38.68 -23.11 32.87
N ARG A 402 37.89 -23.70 31.97
CA ARG A 402 38.00 -25.10 31.57
C ARG A 402 39.34 -25.39 30.88
N LEU A 403 39.80 -24.49 30.00
CA LEU A 403 41.12 -24.61 29.35
C LEU A 403 42.24 -24.64 30.36
N GLN A 404 42.22 -23.73 31.35
CA GLN A 404 43.24 -23.72 32.41
C GLN A 404 43.21 -25.00 33.24
N ALA A 405 42.02 -25.51 33.60
CA ALA A 405 41.88 -26.77 34.32
C ALA A 405 42.42 -27.96 33.51
N LEU A 406 42.11 -28.02 32.21
CA LEU A 406 42.61 -29.06 31.31
C LEU A 406 44.14 -29.01 31.13
N GLN A 407 44.74 -27.82 31.07
CA GLN A 407 46.20 -27.65 31.02
C GLN A 407 46.89 -28.19 32.29
N VAL A 408 46.30 -27.94 33.48
CA VAL A 408 46.81 -28.52 34.73
C VAL A 408 46.63 -30.03 34.72
N GLN A 409 45.47 -30.56 34.27
CA GLN A 409 45.24 -32.00 34.13
C GLN A 409 46.25 -32.65 33.16
N GLN A 410 46.57 -31.98 32.04
CA GLN A 410 47.56 -32.43 31.07
C GLN A 410 48.95 -32.58 31.74
N GLN A 411 49.37 -31.58 32.54
CA GLN A 411 50.61 -31.65 33.25
C GLN A 411 50.68 -32.83 34.29
N LEU A 412 49.55 -33.04 35.00
CA LEU A 412 49.40 -34.14 35.93
C LEU A 412 49.41 -35.50 35.22
N ALA A 413 48.76 -35.60 34.06
CA ALA A 413 48.72 -36.81 33.25
C ALA A 413 50.09 -37.18 32.68
N ILE A 414 50.93 -36.19 32.30
CA ILE A 414 52.29 -36.37 31.85
C ILE A 414 53.18 -36.94 33.06
N GLN A 415 52.96 -36.40 34.26
CA GLN A 415 53.66 -36.91 35.46
C GLN A 415 53.22 -38.34 35.80
N ALA A 416 51.91 -38.62 35.74
CA ALA A 416 51.35 -39.96 35.95
C ALA A 416 51.89 -40.98 34.93
N MET A 417 51.98 -40.56 33.65
CA MET A 417 52.61 -41.39 32.61
C MET A 417 54.10 -41.69 32.89
N SER A 418 54.83 -40.69 33.33
CA SER A 418 56.22 -40.87 33.70
C SER A 418 56.44 -41.89 34.87
N ILE A 419 55.54 -41.81 35.88
CA ILE A 419 55.50 -42.77 36.99
C ILE A 419 55.11 -44.16 36.50
N ALA A 420 54.06 -44.26 35.66
CA ALA A 420 53.59 -45.52 35.11
C ALA A 420 54.69 -46.24 34.26
N ASN A 421 55.41 -45.46 33.45
CA ASN A 421 56.54 -46.00 32.66
C ASN A 421 57.75 -46.45 33.53
N GLY A 422 57.96 -45.86 34.70
CA GLY A 422 59.02 -46.24 35.62
C GLY A 422 58.71 -47.52 36.46
N ALA A 423 57.42 -47.85 36.62
CA ALA A 423 56.99 -48.96 37.50
C ALA A 423 57.62 -50.35 37.15
N PRO A 424 57.71 -50.75 35.86
CA PRO A 424 58.37 -52.02 35.50
C PRO A 424 59.84 -52.05 35.84
N GLY A 425 60.53 -50.88 35.81
CA GLY A 425 61.93 -50.76 36.12
C GLY A 425 62.22 -51.01 37.62
N VAL A 426 61.30 -50.58 38.51
CA VAL A 426 61.40 -50.84 39.96
C VAL A 426 61.26 -52.33 40.28
N LEU A 427 60.29 -53.01 39.55
CA LEU A 427 60.13 -54.47 39.67
C LEU A 427 61.38 -55.21 39.18
N LEU A 428 61.99 -54.77 38.07
CA LEU A 428 63.23 -55.38 37.56
C LEU A 428 64.40 -55.23 38.50
N SER A 429 64.48 -54.15 39.29
CA SER A 429 65.50 -53.91 40.29
C SER A 429 65.41 -54.80 41.52
N LEU A 430 64.25 -55.41 41.77
CA LEU A 430 64.00 -56.34 42.87
C LEU A 430 64.52 -57.76 42.53
N PHE A 431 64.79 -58.04 41.28
CA PHE A 431 65.24 -59.31 40.75
C PHE A 431 66.75 -59.28 40.33
N ARG A 432 67.38 -58.17 40.62
CA ARG A 432 68.86 -58.05 40.52
C ARG A 432 69.51 -58.22 41.88
#